data_b63e24c0984fe17c903fa8c30d15e7f1
#
_entry.id   b63e24c0984fe17c903fa8c30d15e7f1
#
_cell.length_a   1.000
_cell.length_b   1.000
_cell.length_c   1.000
_cell.angle_alpha   90.00
_cell.angle_beta   90.00
_cell.angle_gamma   90.00
#
_symmetry.space_group_name_H-M   'P 1'
#
loop_
_entity.id
_entity.type
_entity.pdbx_description
1 polymer ?
#
loop_
_entity_poly.entity_id
_entity_poly.type
_entity_poly.pdbx_seq_one_letter_code
_entity_poly.pdbx_strand_id
1 'polypeptide(L)'
;MTRKKKILVVDDTPMNVKLLVDLLGFHNYEMVAASSGIEALEQVTKEQPDLILLDVVMPGMSGYEVCQKVRGDPETAVLPVIMVTALDPAQERVHGIEAGADDFLTKPINQAELLARVRSLLRVKELHDTVRSQAAQLSEWNKTLEQRVQEQVSQLDRLGRLKRFFSPQLADLIVAGGAADPLKSHRREVTVVFIDLRGFTSFAEAAEPEEVMEILKDYHAEMGRLILEHEGTLERFTGDGLMIFFNDPVEVPNPQERASRMAVAMRDAINTLHAKWMKRGHDLSAGLGMATGYATIGAIGFEGRWDYGVIGSVTNLAARLCAEAQPGQILVSQRFLNRVEDLVQAELLGEFALKGFSRAMTTFNILCLS
;
A
#
# COMPACT_ATOMS: atom_id res chain seq x y z
N MET A 1 -6.36 24.11 -32.60
CA MET A 1 -6.90 25.43 -33.03
C MET A 1 -7.90 25.85 -31.94
N THR A 2 -7.66 26.96 -31.27
CA THR A 2 -8.58 27.56 -30.31
C THR A 2 -9.89 27.92 -30.99
N ARG A 3 -11.03 27.46 -30.49
CA ARG A 3 -12.37 27.85 -30.96
C ARG A 3 -12.48 29.36 -30.95
N LYS A 4 -13.00 29.98 -32.06
CA LYS A 4 -13.32 31.39 -32.06
C LYS A 4 -14.37 31.68 -30.99
N LYS A 5 -14.20 32.76 -30.25
CA LYS A 5 -15.16 33.22 -29.25
C LYS A 5 -16.42 33.70 -29.94
N LYS A 6 -17.58 33.26 -29.48
CA LYS A 6 -18.88 33.54 -30.05
C LYS A 6 -19.61 34.62 -29.24
N ILE A 7 -20.04 35.70 -29.93
CA ILE A 7 -20.72 36.83 -29.31
C ILE A 7 -22.13 36.95 -29.87
N LEU A 8 -23.11 36.96 -28.99
CA LEU A 8 -24.52 37.22 -29.33
C LEU A 8 -24.79 38.71 -29.23
N VAL A 9 -25.29 39.30 -30.31
CA VAL A 9 -25.75 40.69 -30.37
C VAL A 9 -27.25 40.73 -30.44
N VAL A 10 -27.88 41.45 -29.50
CA VAL A 10 -29.32 41.55 -29.38
C VAL A 10 -29.71 43.01 -29.40
N ASP A 11 -30.43 43.44 -30.45
CA ASP A 11 -30.96 44.79 -30.62
C ASP A 11 -32.14 44.74 -31.62
N ASP A 12 -33.22 45.42 -31.35
CA ASP A 12 -34.44 45.44 -32.21
C ASP A 12 -34.24 46.23 -33.48
N THR A 13 -33.18 47.05 -33.59
CA THR A 13 -32.83 47.85 -34.75
C THR A 13 -31.80 47.14 -35.61
N PRO A 14 -32.18 46.70 -36.83
CA PRO A 14 -31.27 45.92 -37.71
C PRO A 14 -29.95 46.64 -38.05
N MET A 15 -29.98 47.95 -38.08
CA MET A 15 -28.79 48.79 -38.35
C MET A 15 -27.75 48.70 -37.22
N ASN A 16 -28.22 48.68 -35.95
CA ASN A 16 -27.36 48.51 -34.79
C ASN A 16 -26.73 47.10 -34.74
N VAL A 17 -27.58 46.07 -34.94
CA VAL A 17 -27.10 44.68 -35.06
C VAL A 17 -26.00 44.57 -36.11
N LYS A 18 -26.22 45.09 -37.36
CA LYS A 18 -25.26 45.02 -38.43
C LYS A 18 -23.96 45.74 -38.05
N LEU A 19 -24.05 46.94 -37.48
CA LEU A 19 -22.85 47.71 -37.08
C LEU A 19 -21.99 46.92 -36.07
N LEU A 20 -22.58 46.33 -35.05
CA LEU A 20 -21.87 45.57 -34.02
C LEU A 20 -21.31 44.28 -34.57
N VAL A 21 -22.08 43.55 -35.42
CA VAL A 21 -21.63 42.33 -36.09
C VAL A 21 -20.43 42.58 -36.99
N ASP A 22 -20.51 43.62 -37.81
CA ASP A 22 -19.40 44.00 -38.74
C ASP A 22 -18.14 44.41 -37.94
N LEU A 23 -18.29 45.20 -36.91
CA LEU A 23 -17.20 45.71 -36.08
C LEU A 23 -16.49 44.59 -35.32
N LEU A 24 -17.25 43.70 -34.62
CA LEU A 24 -16.68 42.59 -33.83
C LEU A 24 -16.22 41.42 -34.74
N GLY A 25 -16.92 41.18 -35.85
CA GLY A 25 -16.51 40.21 -36.85
C GLY A 25 -15.13 40.49 -37.43
N PHE A 26 -14.80 41.81 -37.67
CA PHE A 26 -13.47 42.21 -38.08
C PHE A 26 -12.36 41.85 -37.05
N HIS A 27 -12.73 41.77 -35.79
CA HIS A 27 -11.82 41.36 -34.69
C HIS A 27 -11.77 39.86 -34.44
N ASN A 28 -12.20 39.03 -35.41
CA ASN A 28 -12.10 37.56 -35.40
C ASN A 28 -13.03 36.85 -34.37
N TYR A 29 -14.11 37.51 -33.96
CA TYR A 29 -15.18 36.90 -33.21
C TYR A 29 -16.19 36.21 -34.15
N GLU A 30 -16.83 35.12 -33.66
CA GLU A 30 -17.99 34.51 -34.31
C GLU A 30 -19.24 35.24 -33.84
N MET A 31 -20.08 35.67 -34.75
CA MET A 31 -21.21 36.52 -34.43
C MET A 31 -22.52 35.78 -34.59
N VAL A 32 -23.39 35.89 -33.56
CA VAL A 32 -24.78 35.48 -33.58
C VAL A 32 -25.61 36.74 -33.39
N ALA A 33 -26.75 36.82 -34.05
CA ALA A 33 -27.64 37.97 -33.95
C ALA A 33 -29.05 37.55 -33.51
N ALA A 34 -29.70 38.40 -32.73
CA ALA A 34 -31.10 38.28 -32.37
C ALA A 34 -31.76 39.67 -32.41
N SER A 35 -33.01 39.68 -32.86
CA SER A 35 -33.80 40.90 -33.03
C SER A 35 -34.82 41.13 -31.90
N SER A 36 -34.90 40.23 -30.95
CA SER A 36 -35.82 40.32 -29.81
C SER A 36 -35.31 39.55 -28.58
N GLY A 37 -35.86 39.84 -27.40
CA GLY A 37 -35.51 39.14 -26.18
C GLY A 37 -35.82 37.65 -26.19
N ILE A 38 -36.90 37.24 -26.84
CA ILE A 38 -37.30 35.83 -27.00
C ILE A 38 -36.28 35.08 -27.88
N GLU A 39 -35.97 35.64 -29.04
CA GLU A 39 -34.95 35.08 -29.94
C GLU A 39 -33.56 35.01 -29.27
N ALA A 40 -33.22 36.02 -28.47
CA ALA A 40 -31.98 36.03 -27.70
C ALA A 40 -31.84 34.79 -26.78
N LEU A 41 -32.89 34.45 -26.04
CA LEU A 41 -32.88 33.27 -25.15
C LEU A 41 -32.80 31.93 -25.94
N GLU A 42 -33.47 31.87 -27.08
CA GLU A 42 -33.34 30.69 -27.98
C GLU A 42 -31.89 30.55 -28.49
N GLN A 43 -31.30 31.68 -28.93
CA GLN A 43 -29.92 31.66 -29.41
C GLN A 43 -28.88 31.36 -28.29
N VAL A 44 -29.11 31.80 -27.05
CA VAL A 44 -28.28 31.44 -25.89
C VAL A 44 -28.23 29.93 -25.73
N THR A 45 -29.38 29.25 -25.75
CA THR A 45 -29.46 27.81 -25.57
C THR A 45 -28.86 27.04 -26.76
N LYS A 46 -29.18 27.49 -28.00
CA LYS A 46 -28.78 26.80 -29.22
C LYS A 46 -27.30 26.98 -29.55
N GLU A 47 -26.82 28.20 -29.50
CA GLU A 47 -25.51 28.61 -29.99
C GLU A 47 -24.43 28.67 -28.90
N GLN A 48 -24.83 28.69 -27.64
CA GLN A 48 -23.95 28.76 -26.46
C GLN A 48 -22.87 29.84 -26.61
N PRO A 49 -23.25 31.14 -26.67
CA PRO A 49 -22.30 32.23 -26.86
C PRO A 49 -21.36 32.38 -25.65
N ASP A 50 -20.22 32.99 -25.89
CA ASP A 50 -19.24 33.31 -24.86
C ASP A 50 -19.51 34.67 -24.19
N LEU A 51 -20.32 35.55 -24.82
CA LEU A 51 -20.72 36.87 -24.33
C LEU A 51 -21.99 37.35 -25.04
N ILE A 52 -22.82 38.12 -24.36
CA ILE A 52 -24.01 38.78 -24.90
C ILE A 52 -23.82 40.31 -24.88
N LEU A 53 -24.07 40.96 -26.00
CA LEU A 53 -24.32 42.41 -26.12
C LEU A 53 -25.82 42.57 -26.24
N LEU A 54 -26.45 43.25 -25.28
CA LEU A 54 -27.87 43.26 -25.08
C LEU A 54 -28.43 44.70 -25.00
N ASP A 55 -29.23 45.06 -26.00
CA ASP A 55 -29.98 46.31 -25.90
C ASP A 55 -31.01 46.27 -24.76
N VAL A 56 -31.08 47.37 -24.01
CA VAL A 56 -32.00 47.50 -22.86
C VAL A 56 -33.44 47.69 -23.33
N VAL A 57 -33.64 48.55 -24.34
CA VAL A 57 -34.99 48.95 -24.78
C VAL A 57 -35.39 48.16 -26.03
N MET A 58 -36.19 47.12 -25.83
CA MET A 58 -36.69 46.30 -26.91
C MET A 58 -38.22 46.07 -26.76
N PRO A 59 -38.95 45.91 -27.87
CA PRO A 59 -40.39 45.59 -27.81
C PRO A 59 -40.66 44.22 -27.19
N GLY A 60 -41.65 44.10 -26.36
CA GLY A 60 -42.13 42.85 -25.77
C GLY A 60 -41.35 42.41 -24.55
N MET A 61 -40.07 42.00 -24.70
CA MET A 61 -39.19 41.63 -23.58
C MET A 61 -37.99 42.54 -23.54
N SER A 62 -37.82 43.26 -22.44
CA SER A 62 -36.70 44.17 -22.22
C SER A 62 -35.38 43.46 -22.02
N GLY A 63 -34.24 44.14 -22.26
CA GLY A 63 -32.93 43.57 -21.97
C GLY A 63 -32.72 43.18 -20.49
N TYR A 64 -33.36 43.86 -19.56
CA TYR A 64 -33.34 43.50 -18.13
C TYR A 64 -33.96 42.15 -17.87
N GLU A 65 -35.13 41.88 -18.46
CA GLU A 65 -35.84 40.60 -18.32
C GLU A 65 -35.05 39.44 -18.97
N VAL A 66 -34.39 39.69 -20.11
CA VAL A 66 -33.49 38.71 -20.74
C VAL A 66 -32.34 38.38 -19.82
N CYS A 67 -31.68 39.42 -19.24
CA CYS A 67 -30.56 39.25 -18.33
C CYS A 67 -30.95 38.43 -17.09
N GLN A 68 -32.08 38.78 -16.46
CA GLN A 68 -32.60 38.03 -15.30
C GLN A 68 -32.84 36.54 -15.61
N LYS A 69 -33.38 36.22 -16.79
CA LYS A 69 -33.60 34.84 -17.22
C LYS A 69 -32.27 34.11 -17.44
N VAL A 70 -31.30 34.77 -18.05
CA VAL A 70 -29.92 34.20 -18.23
C VAL A 70 -29.25 33.93 -16.89
N ARG A 71 -29.44 34.83 -15.88
CA ARG A 71 -28.89 34.64 -14.54
C ARG A 71 -29.65 33.59 -13.71
N GLY A 72 -30.93 33.37 -14.00
CA GLY A 72 -31.76 32.38 -13.31
C GLY A 72 -31.45 30.92 -13.70
N ASP A 73 -30.79 30.71 -14.80
CA ASP A 73 -30.42 29.36 -15.27
C ASP A 73 -28.96 29.05 -14.83
N PRO A 74 -28.73 27.98 -14.05
CA PRO A 74 -27.39 27.58 -13.61
C PRO A 74 -26.36 27.36 -14.74
N GLU A 75 -26.81 26.96 -15.92
CA GLU A 75 -25.91 26.74 -17.07
C GLU A 75 -25.43 28.04 -17.72
N THR A 76 -26.25 29.09 -17.66
CA THR A 76 -25.97 30.40 -18.28
C THR A 76 -25.69 31.51 -17.27
N ALA A 77 -25.82 31.27 -15.97
CA ALA A 77 -25.66 32.26 -14.90
C ALA A 77 -24.29 32.98 -14.94
N VAL A 78 -23.24 32.35 -15.47
CA VAL A 78 -21.88 32.95 -15.59
C VAL A 78 -21.59 33.49 -16.98
N LEU A 79 -22.57 33.51 -17.88
CA LEU A 79 -22.41 34.06 -19.23
C LEU A 79 -22.33 35.58 -19.16
N PRO A 80 -21.24 36.22 -19.61
CA PRO A 80 -21.08 37.67 -19.54
C PRO A 80 -22.14 38.39 -20.37
N VAL A 81 -22.76 39.40 -19.76
CA VAL A 81 -23.74 40.27 -20.38
C VAL A 81 -23.33 41.75 -20.28
N ILE A 82 -23.13 42.38 -21.43
CA ILE A 82 -22.93 43.82 -21.54
C ILE A 82 -24.25 44.45 -22.01
N MET A 83 -24.85 45.30 -21.18
CA MET A 83 -26.02 46.06 -21.58
C MET A 83 -25.64 47.27 -22.40
N VAL A 84 -26.40 47.54 -23.47
CA VAL A 84 -26.24 48.70 -24.35
C VAL A 84 -27.48 49.56 -24.16
N THR A 85 -27.30 50.85 -23.81
CA THR A 85 -28.43 51.73 -23.51
C THR A 85 -28.23 53.13 -24.11
N ALA A 86 -29.34 53.79 -24.47
CA ALA A 86 -29.38 55.19 -24.89
C ALA A 86 -29.81 56.13 -23.77
N LEU A 87 -30.17 55.62 -22.59
CA LEU A 87 -30.75 56.36 -21.46
C LEU A 87 -29.70 56.89 -20.49
N ASP A 88 -30.12 57.72 -19.54
CA ASP A 88 -29.23 58.36 -18.56
C ASP A 88 -28.44 57.33 -17.73
N PRO A 89 -27.08 57.39 -17.79
CA PRO A 89 -26.21 56.39 -17.21
C PRO A 89 -26.39 56.15 -15.72
N ALA A 90 -26.96 57.11 -14.95
CA ALA A 90 -27.02 57.04 -13.49
C ALA A 90 -28.19 56.16 -12.99
N GLN A 91 -29.35 56.24 -13.60
CA GLN A 91 -30.55 55.46 -13.17
C GLN A 91 -30.55 54.07 -13.79
N GLU A 92 -30.16 53.95 -15.03
CA GLU A 92 -30.11 52.68 -15.76
C GLU A 92 -29.06 51.69 -15.22
N ARG A 93 -27.93 52.22 -14.71
CA ARG A 93 -26.89 51.40 -14.07
C ARG A 93 -27.39 50.65 -12.86
N VAL A 94 -28.26 51.25 -12.04
CA VAL A 94 -28.80 50.59 -10.85
C VAL A 94 -29.71 49.42 -11.23
N HIS A 95 -30.66 49.67 -12.15
CA HIS A 95 -31.55 48.61 -12.64
C HIS A 95 -30.81 47.44 -13.33
N GLY A 96 -29.78 47.74 -14.09
CA GLY A 96 -29.03 46.70 -14.77
C GLY A 96 -28.13 45.89 -13.87
N ILE A 97 -27.55 46.51 -12.81
CA ILE A 97 -26.81 45.79 -11.77
C ILE A 97 -27.77 44.85 -11.04
N GLU A 98 -28.97 45.31 -10.70
CA GLU A 98 -30.03 44.52 -10.06
C GLU A 98 -30.48 43.34 -10.99
N ALA A 99 -30.50 43.55 -12.30
CA ALA A 99 -30.78 42.50 -13.30
C ALA A 99 -29.61 41.53 -13.50
N GLY A 100 -28.42 41.82 -12.95
CA GLY A 100 -27.24 40.95 -13.01
C GLY A 100 -26.34 41.16 -14.24
N ALA A 101 -26.39 42.34 -14.88
CA ALA A 101 -25.44 42.64 -15.95
C ALA A 101 -24.02 42.84 -15.42
N ASP A 102 -23.04 42.41 -16.21
CA ASP A 102 -21.60 42.50 -15.86
C ASP A 102 -21.02 43.87 -16.22
N ASP A 103 -21.52 44.50 -17.29
CA ASP A 103 -21.05 45.80 -17.72
C ASP A 103 -22.10 46.55 -18.57
N PHE A 104 -21.82 47.83 -18.87
CA PHE A 104 -22.72 48.76 -19.60
C PHE A 104 -21.97 49.55 -20.64
N LEU A 105 -22.64 49.81 -21.77
CA LEU A 105 -22.20 50.70 -22.82
C LEU A 105 -23.30 51.71 -23.19
N THR A 106 -22.94 52.98 -23.32
CA THR A 106 -23.88 54.03 -23.74
C THR A 106 -23.82 54.21 -25.28
N LYS A 107 -25.00 54.40 -25.88
CA LYS A 107 -25.12 54.82 -27.30
C LYS A 107 -24.91 56.38 -27.39
N PRO A 108 -24.10 56.86 -28.34
CA PRO A 108 -23.43 56.14 -29.42
C PRO A 108 -22.22 55.35 -28.91
N ILE A 109 -22.09 54.11 -29.37
CA ILE A 109 -21.07 53.17 -28.92
C ILE A 109 -19.67 53.62 -29.34
N ASN A 110 -18.78 53.76 -28.38
CA ASN A 110 -17.34 53.94 -28.64
C ASN A 110 -16.67 52.62 -28.95
N GLN A 111 -16.09 52.45 -30.11
CA GLN A 111 -15.45 51.21 -30.58
C GLN A 111 -14.33 50.74 -29.62
N ALA A 112 -13.49 51.66 -29.15
CA ALA A 112 -12.35 51.31 -28.31
C ALA A 112 -12.84 50.81 -26.95
N GLU A 113 -13.89 51.44 -26.38
CA GLU A 113 -14.50 51.02 -25.13
C GLU A 113 -15.20 49.67 -25.24
N LEU A 114 -15.99 49.41 -26.29
CA LEU A 114 -16.64 48.15 -26.57
C LEU A 114 -15.60 47.01 -26.63
N LEU A 115 -14.56 47.17 -27.41
CA LEU A 115 -13.52 46.14 -27.56
C LEU A 115 -12.77 45.84 -26.25
N ALA A 116 -12.51 46.87 -25.43
CA ALA A 116 -11.85 46.73 -24.15
C ALA A 116 -12.72 45.90 -23.17
N ARG A 117 -14.03 46.21 -23.09
CA ARG A 117 -14.99 45.53 -22.22
C ARG A 117 -15.20 44.06 -22.66
N VAL A 118 -15.45 43.83 -23.95
CA VAL A 118 -15.59 42.48 -24.53
C VAL A 118 -14.37 41.63 -24.21
N ARG A 119 -13.14 42.13 -24.44
CA ARG A 119 -11.92 41.38 -24.13
C ARG A 119 -11.79 41.06 -22.65
N SER A 120 -12.12 42.02 -21.77
CA SER A 120 -12.04 41.83 -20.33
C SER A 120 -12.98 40.75 -19.85
N LEU A 121 -14.25 40.81 -20.26
CA LEU A 121 -15.26 39.82 -19.83
C LEU A 121 -15.06 38.45 -20.42
N LEU A 122 -14.64 38.34 -21.67
CA LEU A 122 -14.27 37.05 -22.28
C LEU A 122 -13.08 36.40 -21.57
N ARG A 123 -12.12 37.18 -21.10
CA ARG A 123 -11.01 36.68 -20.26
C ARG A 123 -11.48 36.14 -18.91
N VAL A 124 -12.40 36.87 -18.25
CA VAL A 124 -12.98 36.42 -16.98
C VAL A 124 -13.73 35.10 -17.15
N LYS A 125 -14.55 35.00 -18.23
CA LYS A 125 -15.25 33.75 -18.55
C LYS A 125 -14.29 32.60 -18.79
N GLU A 126 -13.24 32.80 -19.56
CA GLU A 126 -12.24 31.78 -19.85
C GLU A 126 -11.53 31.27 -18.59
N LEU A 127 -11.19 32.17 -17.66
CA LEU A 127 -10.63 31.80 -16.37
C LEU A 127 -11.62 30.97 -15.54
N HIS A 128 -12.88 31.40 -15.51
CA HIS A 128 -13.94 30.69 -14.79
C HIS A 128 -14.14 29.27 -15.37
N ASP A 129 -14.24 29.14 -16.70
CA ASP A 129 -14.40 27.84 -17.38
C ASP A 129 -13.20 26.92 -17.11
N THR A 130 -11.99 27.50 -17.08
CA THR A 130 -10.76 26.75 -16.74
C THR A 130 -10.79 26.23 -15.32
N VAL A 131 -11.13 27.09 -14.35
CA VAL A 131 -11.23 26.69 -12.92
C VAL A 131 -12.29 25.59 -12.74
N ARG A 132 -13.44 25.72 -13.38
CA ARG A 132 -14.51 24.71 -13.32
C ARG A 132 -14.04 23.36 -13.88
N SER A 133 -13.35 23.38 -15.02
CA SER A 133 -12.78 22.18 -15.64
C SER A 133 -11.72 21.52 -14.75
N GLN A 134 -10.81 22.31 -14.18
CA GLN A 134 -9.78 21.80 -13.27
C GLN A 134 -10.38 21.21 -12.00
N ALA A 135 -11.40 21.84 -11.44
CA ALA A 135 -12.10 21.33 -10.26
C ALA A 135 -12.76 19.98 -10.52
N ALA A 136 -13.39 19.81 -11.68
CA ALA A 136 -13.98 18.53 -12.10
C ALA A 136 -12.92 17.44 -12.27
N GLN A 137 -11.81 17.75 -12.95
CA GLN A 137 -10.68 16.80 -13.12
C GLN A 137 -10.06 16.41 -11.78
N LEU A 138 -9.87 17.37 -10.88
CA LEU A 138 -9.31 17.10 -9.55
C LEU A 138 -10.21 16.18 -8.73
N SER A 139 -11.53 16.37 -8.81
CA SER A 139 -12.52 15.51 -8.15
C SER A 139 -12.44 14.07 -8.66
N GLU A 140 -12.32 13.88 -9.97
CA GLU A 140 -12.19 12.55 -10.58
C GLU A 140 -10.86 11.88 -10.18
N TRP A 141 -9.76 12.63 -10.18
CA TRP A 141 -8.45 12.12 -9.74
C TRP A 141 -8.45 11.71 -8.27
N ASN A 142 -9.06 12.51 -7.40
CA ASN A 142 -9.19 12.17 -5.98
C ASN A 142 -9.94 10.84 -5.79
N LYS A 143 -11.06 10.66 -6.49
CA LYS A 143 -11.82 9.40 -6.44
C LYS A 143 -10.98 8.20 -6.91
N THR A 144 -10.23 8.37 -7.99
CA THR A 144 -9.34 7.31 -8.51
C THR A 144 -8.19 7.01 -7.55
N LEU A 145 -7.63 8.05 -6.93
CA LEU A 145 -6.55 7.90 -5.95
C LEU A 145 -7.02 7.17 -4.70
N GLU A 146 -8.19 7.52 -4.17
CA GLU A 146 -8.80 6.85 -3.02
C GLU A 146 -9.01 5.34 -3.29
N GLN A 147 -9.49 4.98 -4.48
CA GLN A 147 -9.64 3.58 -4.86
C GLN A 147 -8.30 2.84 -4.89
N ARG A 148 -7.26 3.43 -5.48
CA ARG A 148 -5.91 2.82 -5.52
C ARG A 148 -5.30 2.66 -4.14
N VAL A 149 -5.45 3.66 -3.27
CA VAL A 149 -4.99 3.58 -1.88
C VAL A 149 -5.69 2.44 -1.15
N GLN A 150 -7.00 2.29 -1.30
CA GLN A 150 -7.76 1.20 -0.68
C GLN A 150 -7.32 -0.18 -1.18
N GLU A 151 -7.06 -0.32 -2.48
CA GLU A 151 -6.51 -1.55 -3.06
C GLU A 151 -5.13 -1.89 -2.50
N GLN A 152 -4.23 -0.90 -2.42
CA GLN A 152 -2.88 -1.09 -1.87
C GLN A 152 -2.91 -1.46 -0.38
N VAL A 153 -3.75 -0.82 0.42
CA VAL A 153 -3.94 -1.16 1.83
C VAL A 153 -4.44 -2.61 1.97
N SER A 154 -5.39 -3.02 1.15
CA SER A 154 -5.89 -4.40 1.13
C SER A 154 -4.81 -5.41 0.75
N GLN A 155 -3.94 -5.09 -0.22
CA GLN A 155 -2.80 -5.92 -0.59
C GLN A 155 -1.77 -6.02 0.55
N LEU A 156 -1.44 -4.89 1.18
CA LEU A 156 -0.52 -4.87 2.33
C LEU A 156 -1.06 -5.68 3.52
N ASP A 157 -2.36 -5.61 3.79
CA ASP A 157 -2.99 -6.39 4.86
C ASP A 157 -2.96 -7.91 4.56
N ARG A 158 -3.18 -8.29 3.29
CA ARG A 158 -2.97 -9.68 2.82
C ARG A 158 -1.53 -10.15 3.04
N LEU A 159 -0.55 -9.35 2.63
CA LEU A 159 0.86 -9.67 2.81
C LEU A 159 1.24 -9.74 4.28
N GLY A 160 0.71 -8.84 5.12
CA GLY A 160 0.90 -8.87 6.56
C GLY A 160 0.34 -10.13 7.23
N ARG A 161 -0.75 -10.68 6.73
CA ARG A 161 -1.30 -11.98 7.18
C ARG A 161 -0.42 -13.15 6.78
N LEU A 162 0.11 -13.15 5.55
CA LEU A 162 1.03 -14.19 5.07
C LEU A 162 2.33 -14.22 5.89
N LYS A 163 2.89 -13.07 6.28
CA LYS A 163 4.09 -12.96 7.14
C LYS A 163 3.92 -13.61 8.53
N ARG A 164 2.71 -13.85 8.99
CA ARG A 164 2.45 -14.57 10.27
C ARG A 164 2.57 -16.09 10.16
N PHE A 165 2.49 -16.64 8.96
CA PHE A 165 2.53 -18.07 8.70
C PHE A 165 3.86 -18.57 8.11
N PHE A 166 4.69 -17.66 7.60
CA PHE A 166 6.00 -17.96 7.05
C PHE A 166 7.09 -17.25 7.85
N SER A 167 8.31 -17.79 7.80
CA SER A 167 9.47 -17.06 8.31
C SER A 167 9.58 -15.69 7.60
N PRO A 168 10.05 -14.63 8.29
CA PRO A 168 10.20 -13.31 7.68
C PRO A 168 11.00 -13.35 6.38
N GLN A 169 12.08 -14.15 6.35
CA GLN A 169 12.96 -14.34 5.19
C GLN A 169 12.20 -14.90 3.99
N LEU A 170 11.36 -15.94 4.20
CA LEU A 170 10.56 -16.53 3.12
C LEU A 170 9.48 -15.57 2.61
N ALA A 171 8.81 -14.86 3.53
CA ALA A 171 7.81 -13.89 3.18
C ALA A 171 8.39 -12.74 2.33
N ASP A 172 9.58 -12.25 2.67
CA ASP A 172 10.25 -11.20 1.92
C ASP A 172 10.68 -11.67 0.52
N LEU A 173 11.15 -12.92 0.37
CA LEU A 173 11.46 -13.51 -0.94
C LEU A 173 10.22 -13.67 -1.84
N ILE A 174 9.09 -14.11 -1.29
CA ILE A 174 7.82 -14.22 -2.02
C ILE A 174 7.35 -12.83 -2.51
N VAL A 175 7.49 -11.81 -1.67
CA VAL A 175 7.11 -10.43 -2.00
C VAL A 175 8.04 -9.80 -3.03
N ALA A 176 9.34 -10.08 -2.94
CA ALA A 176 10.34 -9.54 -3.87
C ALA A 176 10.17 -10.04 -5.30
N GLY A 177 9.46 -11.15 -5.53
CA GLY A 177 9.05 -11.61 -6.85
C GLY A 177 10.23 -11.89 -7.80
N GLY A 178 11.20 -12.69 -7.38
CA GLY A 178 12.32 -13.08 -8.22
C GLY A 178 11.93 -14.06 -9.35
N ALA A 179 12.82 -14.24 -10.34
CA ALA A 179 12.62 -15.16 -11.48
C ALA A 179 12.54 -16.64 -11.08
N ALA A 180 12.97 -17.01 -9.88
CA ALA A 180 12.86 -18.36 -9.34
C ALA A 180 11.73 -18.41 -8.31
N ASP A 181 10.82 -19.39 -8.45
CA ASP A 181 9.80 -19.67 -7.46
C ASP A 181 10.46 -20.21 -6.17
N PRO A 182 10.47 -19.45 -5.05
CA PRO A 182 11.13 -19.86 -3.80
C PRO A 182 10.46 -21.10 -3.18
N LEU A 183 9.25 -21.44 -3.59
CA LEU A 183 8.50 -22.59 -3.09
C LEU A 183 8.80 -23.88 -3.88
N LYS A 184 9.50 -23.78 -5.01
CA LYS A 184 9.85 -24.95 -5.81
C LYS A 184 10.84 -25.83 -5.06
N SER A 185 10.56 -27.16 -5.03
CA SER A 185 11.44 -28.14 -4.40
C SER A 185 12.84 -28.16 -5.01
N HIS A 186 13.84 -28.04 -4.17
CA HIS A 186 15.26 -28.06 -4.55
C HIS A 186 16.10 -28.80 -3.50
N ARG A 187 17.32 -29.16 -3.86
CA ARG A 187 18.26 -29.86 -2.97
C ARG A 187 19.38 -28.92 -2.53
N ARG A 188 19.57 -28.81 -1.23
CA ARG A 188 20.63 -27.96 -0.64
C ARG A 188 21.25 -28.60 0.59
N GLU A 189 22.51 -28.28 0.88
CA GLU A 189 23.15 -28.63 2.16
C GLU A 189 22.65 -27.65 3.21
N VAL A 190 22.07 -28.17 4.29
CA VAL A 190 21.52 -27.39 5.40
C VAL A 190 22.06 -27.86 6.73
N THR A 191 22.00 -26.98 7.71
CA THR A 191 22.20 -27.31 9.10
C THR A 191 20.85 -27.29 9.81
N VAL A 192 20.50 -28.41 10.44
CA VAL A 192 19.22 -28.58 11.12
C VAL A 192 19.46 -28.63 12.64
N VAL A 193 18.64 -27.91 13.37
CA VAL A 193 18.65 -27.84 14.84
C VAL A 193 17.27 -28.21 15.36
N PHE A 194 17.21 -29.16 16.27
CA PHE A 194 16.05 -29.44 17.11
C PHE A 194 16.35 -29.03 18.54
N ILE A 195 15.36 -28.43 19.20
CA ILE A 195 15.36 -28.18 20.63
C ILE A 195 14.02 -28.67 21.19
N ASP A 196 14.04 -29.26 22.34
CA ASP A 196 12.86 -29.83 23.00
C ASP A 196 12.99 -29.72 24.52
N LEU A 197 11.88 -29.39 25.20
CA LEU A 197 11.86 -29.23 26.63
C LEU A 197 11.81 -30.60 27.36
N ARG A 198 12.65 -30.75 28.36
CA ARG A 198 12.68 -31.89 29.22
C ARG A 198 11.75 -31.67 30.42
N GLY A 199 10.94 -32.69 30.71
CA GLY A 199 9.96 -32.64 31.77
C GLY A 199 8.63 -32.01 31.38
N PHE A 200 8.50 -31.49 30.14
CA PHE A 200 7.30 -30.75 29.71
C PHE A 200 6.03 -31.60 29.70
N THR A 201 6.07 -32.83 29.25
CA THR A 201 4.89 -33.72 29.21
C THR A 201 4.30 -33.90 30.61
N SER A 202 5.14 -34.26 31.60
CA SER A 202 4.69 -34.43 32.99
C SER A 202 4.19 -33.12 33.61
N PHE A 203 4.83 -31.99 33.24
CA PHE A 203 4.38 -30.66 33.65
C PHE A 203 3.00 -30.35 33.07
N ALA A 204 2.79 -30.55 31.78
CA ALA A 204 1.55 -30.24 31.08
C ALA A 204 0.37 -31.11 31.54
N GLU A 205 0.66 -32.34 32.04
CA GLU A 205 -0.37 -33.21 32.64
C GLU A 205 -0.79 -32.74 34.03
N ALA A 206 0.09 -32.04 34.76
CA ALA A 206 -0.14 -31.68 36.17
C ALA A 206 -0.53 -30.21 36.38
N ALA A 207 -0.15 -29.32 35.46
CA ALA A 207 -0.36 -27.88 35.56
C ALA A 207 -1.70 -27.44 34.97
N GLU A 208 -2.16 -26.26 35.39
CA GLU A 208 -3.33 -25.63 34.76
C GLU A 208 -3.01 -25.15 33.35
N PRO A 209 -3.98 -25.18 32.40
CA PRO A 209 -3.75 -24.80 31.01
C PRO A 209 -3.16 -23.40 30.81
N GLU A 210 -3.52 -22.45 31.67
CA GLU A 210 -3.03 -21.08 31.66
C GLU A 210 -1.53 -21.01 31.99
N GLU A 211 -1.06 -21.82 32.95
CA GLU A 211 0.36 -21.91 33.30
C GLU A 211 1.18 -22.53 32.16
N VAL A 212 0.65 -23.58 31.53
CA VAL A 212 1.28 -24.20 30.36
C VAL A 212 1.46 -23.16 29.25
N MET A 213 0.42 -22.38 28.97
CA MET A 213 0.47 -21.35 27.94
C MET A 213 1.42 -20.19 28.29
N GLU A 214 1.53 -19.81 29.58
CA GLU A 214 2.46 -18.78 30.03
C GLU A 214 3.91 -19.23 29.84
N ILE A 215 4.24 -20.45 30.23
CA ILE A 215 5.58 -21.03 30.07
C ILE A 215 5.96 -21.14 28.58
N LEU A 216 5.05 -21.67 27.75
CA LEU A 216 5.29 -21.75 26.30
C LEU A 216 5.48 -20.37 25.67
N LYS A 217 4.73 -19.38 26.11
CA LYS A 217 4.88 -17.99 25.63
C LYS A 217 6.25 -17.40 25.97
N ASP A 218 6.72 -17.55 27.21
CA ASP A 218 8.04 -17.11 27.63
C ASP A 218 9.14 -17.83 26.83
N TYR A 219 9.03 -19.15 26.68
CA TYR A 219 9.94 -19.99 25.93
C TYR A 219 9.99 -19.62 24.45
N HIS A 220 8.83 -19.56 23.78
CA HIS A 220 8.78 -19.23 22.35
C HIS A 220 9.24 -17.79 22.05
N ALA A 221 8.98 -16.85 22.95
CA ALA A 221 9.43 -15.47 22.77
C ALA A 221 10.97 -15.38 22.79
N GLU A 222 11.61 -16.07 23.73
CA GLU A 222 13.08 -16.02 23.84
C GLU A 222 13.74 -16.84 22.73
N MET A 223 13.24 -18.04 22.42
CA MET A 223 13.76 -18.86 21.33
C MET A 223 13.59 -18.15 19.97
N GLY A 224 12.41 -17.56 19.74
CA GLY A 224 12.13 -16.83 18.49
C GLY A 224 13.08 -15.63 18.31
N ARG A 225 13.39 -14.89 19.37
CA ARG A 225 14.39 -13.81 19.34
C ARG A 225 15.77 -14.33 18.90
N LEU A 226 16.23 -15.41 19.50
CA LEU A 226 17.54 -16.01 19.17
C LEU A 226 17.59 -16.59 17.77
N ILE A 227 16.51 -17.19 17.28
CA ILE A 227 16.40 -17.69 15.90
C ILE A 227 16.59 -16.55 14.91
N LEU A 228 15.92 -15.43 15.11
CA LEU A 228 16.01 -14.26 14.22
C LEU A 228 17.38 -13.58 14.30
N GLU A 229 17.95 -13.45 15.50
CA GLU A 229 19.27 -12.84 15.73
C GLU A 229 20.39 -13.59 15.02
N HIS A 230 20.28 -14.94 14.96
CA HIS A 230 21.24 -15.79 14.28
C HIS A 230 20.88 -16.15 12.84
N GLU A 231 19.84 -15.53 12.27
CA GLU A 231 19.38 -15.74 10.90
C GLU A 231 18.95 -17.20 10.61
N GLY A 232 18.43 -17.89 11.63
CA GLY A 232 17.82 -19.20 11.48
C GLY A 232 16.42 -19.12 10.87
N THR A 233 16.03 -20.14 10.14
CA THR A 233 14.69 -20.32 9.62
C THR A 233 13.92 -21.28 10.52
N LEU A 234 12.89 -20.79 11.21
CA LEU A 234 11.97 -21.65 11.95
C LEU A 234 11.06 -22.40 10.97
N GLU A 235 11.11 -23.73 11.01
CA GLU A 235 10.24 -24.56 10.18
C GLU A 235 8.89 -24.76 10.85
N ARG A 236 8.89 -25.26 12.10
CA ARG A 236 7.64 -25.47 12.85
C ARG A 236 7.86 -25.48 14.36
N PHE A 237 6.75 -25.28 15.05
CA PHE A 237 6.58 -25.64 16.46
C PHE A 237 6.03 -27.06 16.57
N THR A 238 6.58 -27.89 17.46
CA THR A 238 6.11 -29.25 17.75
C THR A 238 5.63 -29.35 19.20
N GLY A 239 4.78 -28.39 19.62
CA GLY A 239 4.41 -28.21 21.02
C GLY A 239 5.51 -27.45 21.77
N ASP A 240 6.24 -28.16 22.62
CA ASP A 240 7.42 -27.69 23.36
C ASP A 240 8.73 -27.79 22.60
N GLY A 241 8.71 -28.41 21.41
CA GLY A 241 9.86 -28.52 20.53
C GLY A 241 9.86 -27.51 19.39
N LEU A 242 11.05 -27.19 18.88
CA LEU A 242 11.25 -26.34 17.71
C LEU A 242 12.17 -27.05 16.72
N MET A 243 11.84 -26.91 15.43
CA MET A 243 12.72 -27.28 14.35
C MET A 243 13.19 -26.03 13.61
N ILE A 244 14.48 -25.84 13.57
CA ILE A 244 15.14 -24.70 12.93
C ILE A 244 16.13 -25.24 11.90
N PHE A 245 16.32 -24.53 10.78
CA PHE A 245 17.37 -24.84 9.84
C PHE A 245 18.04 -23.57 9.31
N PHE A 246 19.24 -23.73 8.74
CA PHE A 246 20.07 -22.65 8.21
C PHE A 246 20.45 -22.94 6.76
N ASN A 247 20.77 -21.89 6.03
CA ASN A 247 21.22 -21.89 4.64
C ASN A 247 20.08 -22.05 3.61
N ASP A 248 18.83 -21.83 4.03
CA ASP A 248 17.66 -21.76 3.17
C ASP A 248 16.49 -21.10 3.94
N PRO A 249 15.60 -20.29 3.37
CA PRO A 249 15.54 -19.87 1.97
C PRO A 249 16.63 -18.85 1.59
N VAL A 250 17.27 -18.24 2.56
CA VAL A 250 18.41 -17.33 2.37
C VAL A 250 19.72 -18.09 2.62
N GLU A 251 20.64 -17.95 1.69
CA GLU A 251 21.99 -18.49 1.85
C GLU A 251 22.77 -17.69 2.89
N VAL A 252 23.28 -18.37 3.91
CA VAL A 252 24.02 -17.73 5.00
C VAL A 252 25.45 -18.28 5.05
N PRO A 253 26.45 -17.42 5.27
CA PRO A 253 27.84 -17.88 5.44
C PRO A 253 27.96 -18.65 6.76
N ASN A 254 28.76 -19.74 6.74
CA ASN A 254 29.08 -20.56 7.91
C ASN A 254 27.83 -21.01 8.72
N PRO A 255 26.85 -21.70 8.10
CA PRO A 255 25.60 -22.05 8.77
C PRO A 255 25.79 -22.91 10.02
N GLN A 256 26.86 -23.73 10.09
CA GLN A 256 27.19 -24.54 11.26
C GLN A 256 27.70 -23.68 12.44
N GLU A 257 28.50 -22.66 12.16
CA GLU A 257 28.97 -21.70 13.18
C GLU A 257 27.78 -20.94 13.77
N ARG A 258 26.89 -20.40 12.92
CA ARG A 258 25.67 -19.69 13.36
C ARG A 258 24.77 -20.58 14.21
N ALA A 259 24.54 -21.82 13.77
CA ALA A 259 23.77 -22.81 14.52
C ALA A 259 24.38 -23.12 15.88
N SER A 260 25.73 -23.24 15.97
CA SER A 260 26.43 -23.49 17.25
C SER A 260 26.29 -22.31 18.20
N ARG A 261 26.48 -21.07 17.71
CA ARG A 261 26.29 -19.85 18.51
C ARG A 261 24.85 -19.73 19.00
N MET A 262 23.89 -19.98 18.15
CA MET A 262 22.47 -19.98 18.51
C MET A 262 22.16 -21.04 19.55
N ALA A 263 22.64 -22.29 19.37
CA ALA A 263 22.34 -23.39 20.27
C ALA A 263 22.91 -23.15 21.68
N VAL A 264 24.12 -22.61 21.78
CA VAL A 264 24.72 -22.23 23.08
C VAL A 264 23.91 -21.10 23.72
N ALA A 265 23.57 -20.05 22.96
CA ALA A 265 22.74 -18.97 23.48
C ALA A 265 21.35 -19.46 23.92
N MET A 266 20.72 -20.39 23.17
CA MET A 266 19.43 -21.01 23.56
C MET A 266 19.55 -21.78 24.86
N ARG A 267 20.58 -22.60 25.01
CA ARG A 267 20.82 -23.34 26.27
C ARG A 267 20.96 -22.39 27.46
N ASP A 268 21.73 -21.32 27.31
CA ASP A 268 22.00 -20.35 28.38
C ASP A 268 20.72 -19.55 28.73
N ALA A 269 19.91 -19.20 27.72
CA ALA A 269 18.61 -18.59 27.93
C ALA A 269 17.63 -19.54 28.65
N ILE A 270 17.61 -20.83 28.30
CA ILE A 270 16.80 -21.83 28.99
C ILE A 270 17.24 -21.96 30.45
N ASN A 271 18.54 -21.96 30.73
CA ASN A 271 19.04 -21.98 32.13
C ASN A 271 18.52 -20.77 32.93
N THR A 272 18.42 -19.62 32.29
CA THR A 272 17.85 -18.41 32.89
C THR A 272 16.35 -18.57 33.16
N LEU A 273 15.60 -19.08 32.18
CA LEU A 273 14.16 -19.36 32.32
C LEU A 273 13.89 -20.48 33.36
N HIS A 274 14.72 -21.51 33.39
CA HIS A 274 14.65 -22.59 34.38
C HIS A 274 14.70 -22.04 35.83
N ALA A 275 15.62 -21.11 36.09
CA ALA A 275 15.70 -20.47 37.41
C ALA A 275 14.41 -19.71 37.80
N LYS A 276 13.68 -19.16 36.79
CA LYS A 276 12.36 -18.52 36.96
C LYS A 276 11.28 -19.55 37.19
N TRP A 277 11.24 -20.65 36.43
CA TRP A 277 10.25 -21.71 36.49
C TRP A 277 10.37 -22.53 37.76
N MET A 278 11.59 -22.81 38.23
CA MET A 278 11.88 -23.49 39.50
C MET A 278 11.28 -22.78 40.73
N LYS A 279 11.24 -21.43 40.70
CA LYS A 279 10.57 -20.67 41.77
C LYS A 279 9.06 -20.90 41.85
N ARG A 280 8.49 -21.41 40.74
CA ARG A 280 7.06 -21.79 40.64
C ARG A 280 6.84 -23.32 40.84
N GLY A 281 7.93 -24.06 41.08
CA GLY A 281 7.87 -25.53 41.27
C GLY A 281 7.99 -26.33 39.96
N HIS A 282 8.33 -25.70 38.82
CA HIS A 282 8.43 -26.36 37.52
C HIS A 282 9.87 -26.63 37.15
N ASP A 283 10.27 -27.90 37.12
CA ASP A 283 11.61 -28.33 36.73
C ASP A 283 11.65 -28.65 35.24
N LEU A 284 11.85 -27.62 34.43
CA LEU A 284 11.91 -27.69 32.98
C LEU A 284 13.30 -27.29 32.48
N SER A 285 13.88 -28.11 31.62
CA SER A 285 15.16 -27.85 30.98
C SER A 285 15.06 -28.14 29.46
N ALA A 286 16.13 -28.04 28.71
CA ALA A 286 16.09 -28.40 27.29
C ALA A 286 17.24 -29.31 26.88
N GLY A 287 17.00 -30.10 25.83
CA GLY A 287 18.01 -30.82 25.07
C GLY A 287 18.02 -30.35 23.63
N LEU A 288 19.20 -30.24 23.02
CA LEU A 288 19.37 -29.84 21.65
C LEU A 288 20.08 -30.92 20.81
N GLY A 289 19.70 -31.01 19.54
CA GLY A 289 20.37 -31.90 18.58
C GLY A 289 20.61 -31.18 17.26
N MET A 290 21.83 -31.26 16.73
CA MET A 290 22.21 -30.58 15.51
C MET A 290 22.91 -31.54 14.53
N ALA A 291 22.58 -31.39 13.24
CA ALA A 291 23.19 -32.14 12.17
C ALA A 291 23.32 -31.27 10.91
N THR A 292 24.31 -31.60 10.06
CA THR A 292 24.48 -30.98 8.73
C THR A 292 24.47 -32.03 7.63
N GLY A 293 23.82 -31.67 6.51
CA GLY A 293 23.72 -32.60 5.36
C GLY A 293 22.79 -32.09 4.29
N TYR A 294 22.67 -32.85 3.21
CA TYR A 294 21.76 -32.51 2.12
C TYR A 294 20.33 -32.90 2.45
N ALA A 295 19.43 -31.98 2.12
CA ALA A 295 17.97 -32.15 2.23
C ALA A 295 17.27 -31.69 0.95
N THR A 296 16.04 -32.11 0.77
CA THR A 296 15.09 -31.51 -0.17
C THR A 296 14.25 -30.50 0.57
N ILE A 297 14.19 -29.29 0.03
CA ILE A 297 13.52 -28.13 0.63
C ILE A 297 12.49 -27.60 -0.35
N GLY A 298 11.38 -27.08 0.14
CA GLY A 298 10.34 -26.48 -0.68
C GLY A 298 8.97 -26.55 -0.02
N ALA A 299 7.94 -26.19 -0.79
CA ALA A 299 6.56 -26.29 -0.32
C ALA A 299 6.14 -27.76 -0.17
N ILE A 300 5.66 -28.12 0.99
CA ILE A 300 5.17 -29.46 1.35
C ILE A 300 3.72 -29.29 1.78
N GLY A 301 2.80 -30.03 1.16
CA GLY A 301 1.40 -29.96 1.52
C GLY A 301 0.47 -30.28 0.36
N PHE A 302 -0.71 -29.69 0.40
CA PHE A 302 -1.76 -29.88 -0.59
C PHE A 302 -2.47 -28.53 -0.88
N GLU A 303 -3.28 -28.49 -1.93
CA GLU A 303 -4.01 -27.30 -2.31
C GLU A 303 -4.85 -26.75 -1.12
N GLY A 304 -4.55 -25.51 -0.73
CA GLY A 304 -5.16 -24.84 0.44
C GLY A 304 -4.30 -24.83 1.72
N ARG A 305 -3.23 -25.68 1.81
CA ARG A 305 -2.28 -25.64 2.92
C ARG A 305 -0.88 -26.10 2.50
N TRP A 306 0.05 -25.17 2.46
CA TRP A 306 1.44 -25.40 2.15
C TRP A 306 2.32 -24.93 3.32
N ASP A 307 3.24 -25.81 3.73
CA ASP A 307 4.31 -25.47 4.66
C ASP A 307 5.63 -25.46 3.93
N TYR A 308 6.54 -24.56 4.29
CA TYR A 308 7.89 -24.56 3.76
C TYR A 308 8.75 -25.44 4.65
N GLY A 309 9.18 -26.58 4.13
CA GLY A 309 9.77 -27.61 4.96
C GLY A 309 11.03 -28.25 4.38
N VAL A 310 11.73 -28.96 5.23
CA VAL A 310 13.00 -29.64 4.96
C VAL A 310 12.83 -31.15 5.17
N ILE A 311 13.02 -31.93 4.12
CA ILE A 311 12.93 -33.39 4.17
C ILE A 311 14.30 -34.02 3.85
N GLY A 312 14.82 -34.85 4.76
CA GLY A 312 16.07 -35.54 4.56
C GLY A 312 16.52 -36.35 5.78
N SER A 313 17.52 -37.18 5.56
CA SER A 313 18.15 -37.96 6.65
C SER A 313 18.81 -37.06 7.71
N VAL A 314 19.23 -35.85 7.31
CA VAL A 314 19.79 -34.83 8.22
C VAL A 314 18.77 -34.37 9.25
N THR A 315 17.51 -34.19 8.84
CA THR A 315 16.43 -33.81 9.72
C THR A 315 16.16 -34.90 10.77
N ASN A 316 16.06 -36.13 10.30
CA ASN A 316 15.89 -37.29 11.20
C ASN A 316 17.05 -37.41 12.18
N LEU A 317 18.30 -37.23 11.71
CA LEU A 317 19.47 -37.30 12.56
C LEU A 317 19.46 -36.23 13.68
N ALA A 318 19.20 -34.98 13.31
CA ALA A 318 19.12 -33.90 14.29
C ALA A 318 18.01 -34.16 15.34
N ALA A 319 16.84 -34.63 14.90
CA ALA A 319 15.72 -35.00 15.78
C ALA A 319 16.09 -36.13 16.75
N ARG A 320 16.83 -37.16 16.28
CA ARG A 320 17.28 -38.28 17.16
C ARG A 320 18.33 -37.83 18.15
N LEU A 321 19.30 -37.04 17.70
CA LEU A 321 20.30 -36.44 18.60
C LEU A 321 19.60 -35.59 19.69
N CYS A 322 18.62 -34.77 19.32
CA CYS A 322 17.83 -34.03 20.29
C CYS A 322 17.12 -34.96 21.28
N ALA A 323 16.48 -36.03 20.84
CA ALA A 323 15.78 -36.97 21.72
C ALA A 323 16.70 -37.66 22.75
N GLU A 324 17.96 -37.93 22.39
CA GLU A 324 18.95 -38.53 23.29
C GLU A 324 19.64 -37.51 24.22
N ALA A 325 19.53 -36.22 23.92
CA ALA A 325 20.18 -35.16 24.71
C ALA A 325 19.58 -35.08 26.12
N GLN A 326 20.45 -35.13 27.12
CA GLN A 326 20.11 -34.87 28.52
C GLN A 326 19.88 -33.35 28.76
N PRO A 327 19.31 -32.96 29.91
CA PRO A 327 19.17 -31.55 30.29
C PRO A 327 20.47 -30.74 30.08
N GLY A 328 20.37 -29.65 29.27
CA GLY A 328 21.51 -28.77 28.98
C GLY A 328 22.52 -29.28 27.95
N GLN A 329 22.35 -30.49 27.40
CA GLN A 329 23.23 -31.01 26.36
C GLN A 329 22.89 -30.50 24.96
N ILE A 330 23.93 -30.28 24.15
CA ILE A 330 23.84 -29.93 22.72
C ILE A 330 24.55 -31.02 21.94
N LEU A 331 23.80 -32.02 21.45
CA LEU A 331 24.35 -33.16 20.77
C LEU A 331 24.57 -32.92 19.29
N VAL A 332 25.73 -33.32 18.79
CA VAL A 332 26.11 -33.16 17.38
C VAL A 332 26.76 -34.43 16.82
N SER A 333 26.62 -34.63 15.49
CA SER A 333 27.31 -35.67 14.78
C SER A 333 28.78 -35.31 14.50
N GLN A 334 29.63 -36.29 14.26
CA GLN A 334 31.03 -36.07 13.84
C GLN A 334 31.14 -35.15 12.61
N ARG A 335 30.25 -35.35 11.62
CA ARG A 335 30.23 -34.51 10.41
C ARG A 335 29.98 -33.05 10.72
N PHE A 336 29.12 -32.77 11.70
CA PHE A 336 28.84 -31.40 12.14
C PHE A 336 30.06 -30.84 12.88
N LEU A 337 30.61 -31.59 13.85
CA LEU A 337 31.74 -31.13 14.66
C LEU A 337 32.96 -30.76 13.80
N ASN A 338 33.27 -31.55 12.77
CA ASN A 338 34.39 -31.25 11.87
C ASN A 338 34.29 -29.89 11.14
N ARG A 339 33.11 -29.26 11.14
CA ARG A 339 32.89 -27.93 10.55
C ARG A 339 33.04 -26.77 11.55
N VAL A 340 33.12 -27.09 12.84
CA VAL A 340 33.14 -26.11 13.93
C VAL A 340 34.16 -26.43 15.01
N GLU A 341 35.10 -27.36 14.75
CA GLU A 341 36.07 -27.85 15.73
C GLU A 341 36.93 -26.75 16.33
N ASP A 342 37.28 -25.72 15.56
CA ASP A 342 38.03 -24.55 16.04
C ASP A 342 37.19 -23.54 16.84
N LEU A 343 35.85 -23.66 16.78
CA LEU A 343 34.91 -22.73 17.38
C LEU A 343 34.34 -23.20 18.71
N VAL A 344 34.28 -24.51 18.92
CA VAL A 344 33.60 -25.09 20.08
C VAL A 344 34.48 -26.03 20.87
N GLN A 345 34.29 -26.06 22.20
CA GLN A 345 34.77 -27.15 23.02
C GLN A 345 33.71 -28.23 23.08
N ALA A 346 34.07 -29.45 22.72
CA ALA A 346 33.14 -30.56 22.70
C ALA A 346 33.76 -31.81 23.38
N GLU A 347 32.91 -32.60 24.01
CA GLU A 347 33.27 -33.89 24.62
C GLU A 347 32.70 -35.06 23.82
N LEU A 348 33.46 -36.13 23.67
CA LEU A 348 33.00 -37.34 23.04
C LEU A 348 32.11 -38.12 24.04
N LEU A 349 30.85 -38.39 23.65
CA LEU A 349 29.93 -39.21 24.43
C LEU A 349 29.93 -40.71 24.03
N GLY A 350 30.48 -41.00 22.86
CA GLY A 350 30.55 -42.37 22.33
C GLY A 350 29.67 -42.61 21.12
N GLU A 351 29.36 -43.89 20.87
CA GLU A 351 28.53 -44.32 19.76
C GLU A 351 27.07 -44.55 20.19
N PHE A 352 26.16 -43.84 19.52
CA PHE A 352 24.72 -43.94 19.79
C PHE A 352 24.01 -44.77 18.69
N ALA A 353 23.27 -45.78 19.09
CA ALA A 353 22.41 -46.56 18.20
C ALA A 353 21.09 -45.84 17.99
N LEU A 354 21.04 -44.89 17.05
CA LEU A 354 19.87 -44.05 16.81
C LEU A 354 18.79 -44.81 16.00
N LYS A 355 17.56 -44.76 16.45
CA LYS A 355 16.42 -45.43 15.80
C LYS A 355 16.28 -44.97 14.34
N GLY A 356 16.28 -45.92 13.41
CA GLY A 356 16.17 -45.67 11.96
C GLY A 356 17.50 -45.48 11.24
N PHE A 357 18.63 -45.56 11.94
CA PHE A 357 19.97 -45.61 11.36
C PHE A 357 20.58 -46.99 11.48
N SER A 358 21.15 -47.49 10.40
CA SER A 358 21.74 -48.86 10.32
C SER A 358 23.10 -49.00 11.03
N ARG A 359 23.74 -47.90 11.34
CA ARG A 359 25.04 -47.83 12.01
C ARG A 359 24.97 -46.91 13.21
N ALA A 360 25.71 -47.29 14.26
CA ALA A 360 25.91 -46.37 15.37
C ALA A 360 26.61 -45.10 14.92
N MET A 361 26.25 -43.99 15.55
CA MET A 361 26.73 -42.65 15.20
C MET A 361 27.57 -42.10 16.34
N THR A 362 28.83 -41.77 16.02
CA THR A 362 29.71 -41.06 16.96
C THR A 362 29.09 -39.68 17.30
N THR A 363 28.84 -39.45 18.57
CA THR A 363 28.10 -38.28 19.08
C THR A 363 28.94 -37.50 20.06
N PHE A 364 28.87 -36.21 19.94
CA PHE A 364 29.57 -35.25 20.79
C PHE A 364 28.59 -34.28 21.46
N ASN A 365 28.94 -33.79 22.64
CA ASN A 365 28.24 -32.72 23.33
C ASN A 365 29.07 -31.44 23.25
N ILE A 366 28.47 -30.35 22.73
CA ILE A 366 29.11 -29.02 22.72
C ILE A 366 28.98 -28.40 24.13
N LEU A 367 30.10 -28.14 24.76
CA LEU A 367 30.19 -27.57 26.09
C LEU A 367 30.08 -26.03 26.08
N CYS A 368 30.89 -25.37 25.24
CA CYS A 368 30.91 -23.92 25.09
C CYS A 368 31.53 -23.52 23.75
N LEU A 369 31.45 -22.22 23.46
CA LEU A 369 32.23 -21.60 22.39
C LEU A 369 33.67 -21.37 22.90
N SER A 370 34.67 -21.55 22.03
CA SER A 370 36.10 -21.31 22.30
C SER A 370 36.43 -19.84 22.43
#